data_6ad8ca67d3fe7d0d98b7b8e58b337782
#
_entry.id   6ad8ca67d3fe7d0d98b7b8e58b337782
#
_cell.length_a   1.000
_cell.length_b   1.000
_cell.length_c   1.000
_cell.angle_alpha   90.00
_cell.angle_beta   90.00
_cell.angle_gamma   90.00
#
_symmetry.space_group_name_H-M   'P 1'
#
loop_
_entity.id
_entity.type
_entity.pdbx_description
1 polymer ?
#
loop_
_entity_poly.entity_id
_entity_poly.type
_entity_poly.pdbx_seq_one_letter_code
_entity_poly.pdbx_strand_id
1 'polypeptide(L)'
;MKIKLTTVYVDDQEKALHFYTGTMAFQKKADFSNGPFRWLTVVSPEDPNGMELQLALNSNPAAKAWQQALFQQSQPAAMFFTDNLQADYEGMKARGAEFTMPPTDVTASKIAMLKDTCGNLIQVTELKRW
;
A
#
# COMPACT_ATOMS: atom_id res chain seq x y z
N MET A 1 -1.11 3.81 -25.29
CA MET A 1 -1.39 2.88 -24.18
C MET A 1 -0.50 3.28 -23.02
N LYS A 2 -1.05 3.33 -21.81
CA LYS A 2 -0.31 3.77 -20.60
C LYS A 2 -0.61 2.85 -19.43
N ILE A 3 0.39 2.62 -18.57
CA ILE A 3 0.17 1.97 -17.29
C ILE A 3 -0.38 3.03 -16.34
N LYS A 4 -1.61 2.85 -15.86
CA LYS A 4 -2.29 3.85 -15.04
C LYS A 4 -2.80 3.31 -13.72
N LEU A 5 -2.77 1.99 -13.53
CA LEU A 5 -3.36 1.38 -12.35
C LEU A 5 -2.56 0.15 -11.94
N THR A 6 -2.41 -0.03 -10.65
CA THR A 6 -2.00 -1.29 -10.04
C THR A 6 -3.00 -1.67 -8.96
N THR A 7 -3.05 -2.94 -8.58
CA THR A 7 -4.07 -3.45 -7.67
C THR A 7 -3.43 -4.11 -6.45
N VAL A 8 -3.97 -3.80 -5.27
CA VAL A 8 -3.70 -4.51 -4.02
C VAL A 8 -5.02 -5.11 -3.54
N TYR A 9 -5.02 -6.39 -3.23
CA TYR A 9 -6.20 -7.06 -2.67
C TYR A 9 -6.26 -6.83 -1.17
N VAL A 10 -7.46 -6.58 -0.66
CA VAL A 10 -7.70 -6.27 0.75
C VAL A 10 -8.88 -7.10 1.26
N ASP A 11 -8.88 -7.41 2.55
CA ASP A 11 -9.96 -8.17 3.16
C ASP A 11 -11.20 -7.32 3.49
N ASP A 12 -11.02 -6.00 3.55
CA ASP A 12 -12.08 -5.04 3.89
C ASP A 12 -11.72 -3.69 3.25
N GLN A 13 -12.56 -3.24 2.30
CA GLN A 13 -12.26 -2.01 1.55
C GLN A 13 -12.39 -0.74 2.38
N GLU A 14 -13.30 -0.70 3.35
CA GLU A 14 -13.44 0.47 4.22
C GLU A 14 -12.23 0.61 5.15
N LYS A 15 -11.81 -0.50 5.74
CA LYS A 15 -10.61 -0.54 6.57
C LYS A 15 -9.36 -0.18 5.75
N ALA A 16 -9.28 -0.65 4.50
CA ALA A 16 -8.20 -0.29 3.59
C ALA A 16 -8.19 1.20 3.28
N LEU A 17 -9.35 1.79 3.01
CA LEU A 17 -9.45 3.23 2.76
C LEU A 17 -8.92 4.02 3.95
N HIS A 18 -9.29 3.65 5.17
CA HIS A 18 -8.76 4.29 6.38
C HIS A 18 -7.24 4.18 6.49
N PHE A 19 -6.68 3.01 6.20
CA PHE A 19 -5.23 2.83 6.27
C PHE A 19 -4.50 3.63 5.20
N TYR A 20 -4.93 3.50 3.94
CA TYR A 20 -4.19 4.11 2.83
C TYR A 20 -4.36 5.62 2.77
N THR A 21 -5.47 6.18 3.25
CA THR A 21 -5.65 7.64 3.32
C THR A 21 -5.19 8.23 4.66
N GLY A 22 -5.38 7.53 5.76
CA GLY A 22 -4.98 7.99 7.09
C GLY A 22 -3.50 7.75 7.37
N THR A 23 -3.09 6.49 7.42
CA THR A 23 -1.72 6.11 7.78
C THR A 23 -0.72 6.44 6.68
N MET A 24 -1.03 6.07 5.43
CA MET A 24 -0.15 6.31 4.29
C MET A 24 -0.27 7.71 3.69
N ALA A 25 -1.31 8.46 4.07
CA ALA A 25 -1.56 9.82 3.60
C ALA A 25 -1.78 9.93 2.08
N PHE A 26 -2.27 8.87 1.44
CA PHE A 26 -2.73 8.93 0.06
C PHE A 26 -4.10 9.62 -0.02
N GLN A 27 -4.52 9.99 -1.22
CA GLN A 27 -5.81 10.63 -1.45
C GLN A 27 -6.75 9.68 -2.17
N LYS A 28 -8.02 9.64 -1.73
CA LYS A 28 -9.05 8.89 -2.46
C LYS A 28 -9.26 9.54 -3.83
N LYS A 29 -9.22 8.74 -4.90
CA LYS A 29 -9.42 9.21 -6.26
C LYS A 29 -10.79 8.82 -6.79
N ALA A 30 -11.12 7.54 -6.77
CA ALA A 30 -12.39 7.02 -7.25
C ALA A 30 -13.03 6.16 -6.17
N ASP A 31 -14.35 6.24 -6.05
CA ASP A 31 -15.10 5.42 -5.12
C ASP A 31 -16.55 5.34 -5.61
N PHE A 32 -16.87 4.26 -6.31
CA PHE A 32 -18.25 4.03 -6.75
C PHE A 32 -18.57 2.54 -6.72
N SER A 33 -19.85 2.24 -6.53
CA SER A 33 -20.31 0.86 -6.37
C SER A 33 -21.32 0.49 -7.44
N ASN A 34 -21.32 -0.79 -7.83
CA ASN A 34 -22.31 -1.39 -8.71
C ASN A 34 -22.66 -2.76 -8.13
N GLY A 35 -23.81 -2.86 -7.47
CA GLY A 35 -24.18 -4.06 -6.72
C GLY A 35 -23.16 -4.33 -5.60
N PRO A 36 -22.65 -5.56 -5.49
CA PRO A 36 -21.64 -5.91 -4.47
C PRO A 36 -20.24 -5.42 -4.84
N PHE A 37 -20.03 -4.92 -6.06
CA PHE A 37 -18.72 -4.48 -6.54
C PHE A 37 -18.48 -3.01 -6.15
N ARG A 38 -17.32 -2.73 -5.57
CA ARG A 38 -16.88 -1.38 -5.25
C ARG A 38 -15.55 -1.10 -5.96
N TRP A 39 -15.55 -0.10 -6.82
CA TRP A 39 -14.34 0.43 -7.44
C TRP A 39 -13.76 1.50 -6.52
N LEU A 40 -12.61 1.23 -5.94
CA LEU A 40 -11.99 2.12 -4.96
C LEU A 40 -10.52 2.30 -5.32
N THR A 41 -10.10 3.54 -5.54
CA THR A 41 -8.70 3.86 -5.82
C THR A 41 -8.21 5.01 -4.98
N VAL A 42 -6.89 5.01 -4.75
CA VAL A 42 -6.17 6.11 -4.11
C VAL A 42 -5.01 6.53 -5.00
N VAL A 43 -4.55 7.75 -4.82
CA VAL A 43 -3.40 8.32 -5.54
C VAL A 43 -2.43 8.97 -4.57
N SER A 44 -1.19 9.13 -4.99
CA SER A 44 -0.23 9.94 -4.28
C SER A 44 -0.66 11.42 -4.32
N PRO A 45 -0.63 12.14 -3.21
CA PRO A 45 -0.92 13.58 -3.23
C PRO A 45 0.10 14.39 -4.03
N GLU A 46 1.29 13.84 -4.24
CA GLU A 46 2.33 14.45 -5.06
C GLU A 46 2.05 14.32 -6.56
N ASP A 47 1.20 13.37 -6.96
CA ASP A 47 0.84 13.13 -8.35
C ASP A 47 -0.63 12.68 -8.46
N PRO A 48 -1.57 13.60 -8.20
CA PRO A 48 -3.00 13.23 -8.11
C PRO A 48 -3.61 12.78 -9.43
N ASN A 49 -2.95 13.03 -10.55
CA ASN A 49 -3.39 12.57 -11.88
C ASN A 49 -2.53 11.43 -12.42
N GLY A 50 -1.64 10.89 -11.60
CA GLY A 50 -0.73 9.81 -11.97
C GLY A 50 -1.32 8.43 -11.75
N MET A 51 -0.45 7.51 -11.34
CA MET A 51 -0.83 6.12 -11.09
C MET A 51 -1.88 6.03 -9.98
N GLU A 52 -2.87 5.18 -10.21
CA GLU A 52 -3.86 4.84 -9.19
C GLU A 52 -3.55 3.49 -8.58
N LEU A 53 -3.73 3.39 -7.28
CA LEU A 53 -3.70 2.13 -6.55
C LEU A 53 -5.14 1.71 -6.29
N GLN A 54 -5.57 0.61 -6.92
CA GLN A 54 -6.88 0.04 -6.66
C GLN A 54 -6.83 -0.83 -5.40
N LEU A 55 -7.76 -0.59 -4.50
CA LEU A 55 -7.98 -1.39 -3.30
C LEU A 55 -9.14 -2.34 -3.59
N ALA A 56 -8.82 -3.56 -4.03
CA ALA A 56 -9.82 -4.52 -4.50
C ALA A 56 -10.13 -5.55 -3.41
N LEU A 57 -11.41 -5.86 -3.24
CA LEU A 57 -11.81 -6.89 -2.27
C LEU A 57 -11.30 -8.26 -2.73
N ASN A 58 -10.75 -9.03 -1.80
CA ASN A 58 -10.15 -10.35 -2.05
C ASN A 58 -11.18 -11.49 -2.09
N SER A 59 -12.38 -11.23 -2.61
CA SER A 59 -13.45 -12.23 -2.65
C SER A 59 -13.16 -13.40 -3.60
N ASN A 60 -12.32 -13.19 -4.61
CA ASN A 60 -11.87 -14.27 -5.49
C ASN A 60 -10.94 -15.21 -4.72
N PRO A 61 -11.21 -16.53 -4.68
CA PRO A 61 -10.36 -17.47 -3.93
C PRO A 61 -8.89 -17.47 -4.37
N ALA A 62 -8.60 -17.25 -5.66
CA ALA A 62 -7.23 -17.18 -6.15
C ALA A 62 -6.52 -15.94 -5.62
N ALA A 63 -7.20 -14.79 -5.58
CA ALA A 63 -6.65 -13.56 -5.02
C ALA A 63 -6.37 -13.72 -3.53
N LYS A 64 -7.32 -14.30 -2.80
CA LYS A 64 -7.16 -14.55 -1.37
C LYS A 64 -5.98 -15.49 -1.07
N ALA A 65 -5.86 -16.60 -1.81
CA ALA A 65 -4.77 -17.55 -1.64
C ALA A 65 -3.41 -16.91 -1.94
N TRP A 66 -3.32 -16.12 -3.00
CA TRP A 66 -2.13 -15.36 -3.38
C TRP A 66 -1.73 -14.38 -2.28
N GLN A 67 -2.68 -13.59 -1.79
CA GLN A 67 -2.46 -12.62 -0.72
C GLN A 67 -1.93 -13.29 0.55
N GLN A 68 -2.57 -14.38 0.97
CA GLN A 68 -2.18 -15.11 2.18
C GLN A 68 -0.78 -15.72 2.03
N ALA A 69 -0.45 -16.26 0.86
CA ALA A 69 0.86 -16.83 0.60
C ALA A 69 1.96 -15.77 0.68
N LEU A 70 1.75 -14.60 0.08
CA LEU A 70 2.72 -13.50 0.16
C LEU A 70 2.93 -13.06 1.61
N PHE A 71 1.85 -12.88 2.36
CA PHE A 71 1.94 -12.45 3.75
C PHE A 71 2.73 -13.46 4.60
N GLN A 72 2.42 -14.75 4.45
CA GLN A 72 3.10 -15.82 5.20
C GLN A 72 4.59 -15.93 4.86
N GLN A 73 4.96 -15.58 3.62
CA GLN A 73 6.34 -15.60 3.15
C GLN A 73 7.07 -14.29 3.41
N SER A 74 6.46 -13.35 4.11
CA SER A 74 7.01 -12.01 4.37
C SER A 74 7.35 -11.24 3.08
N GLN A 75 6.53 -11.46 2.04
CA GLN A 75 6.68 -10.77 0.75
C GLN A 75 5.72 -9.58 0.69
N PRO A 76 6.19 -8.39 0.28
CA PRO A 76 5.31 -7.24 0.15
C PRO A 76 4.35 -7.41 -1.04
N ALA A 77 3.11 -6.97 -0.84
CA ALA A 77 2.10 -6.91 -1.90
C ALA A 77 2.29 -5.69 -2.79
N ALA A 78 2.88 -4.63 -2.25
CA ALA A 78 3.14 -3.40 -2.98
C ALA A 78 4.39 -2.73 -2.42
N MET A 79 5.01 -1.88 -3.24
CA MET A 79 6.21 -1.14 -2.88
C MET A 79 6.00 0.32 -3.25
N PHE A 80 6.19 1.21 -2.27
CA PHE A 80 6.10 2.65 -2.48
C PHE A 80 7.46 3.29 -2.25
N PHE A 81 7.69 4.43 -2.88
CA PHE A 81 8.99 5.09 -2.86
C PHE A 81 8.87 6.46 -2.22
N THR A 82 9.88 6.86 -1.47
CA THR A 82 9.95 8.13 -0.77
C THR A 82 11.35 8.71 -0.85
N ASP A 83 11.44 10.02 -0.71
CA ASP A 83 12.71 10.74 -0.63
C ASP A 83 13.27 10.79 0.79
N ASN A 84 12.45 10.49 1.81
CA ASN A 84 12.87 10.55 3.21
C ASN A 84 12.14 9.46 4.02
N LEU A 85 12.69 8.27 4.02
CA LEU A 85 12.07 7.13 4.69
C LEU A 85 11.99 7.32 6.20
N GLN A 86 13.01 7.91 6.83
CA GLN A 86 13.01 8.08 8.29
C GLN A 86 11.86 8.97 8.75
N ALA A 87 11.65 10.09 8.04
CA ALA A 87 10.55 11.01 8.36
C ALA A 87 9.18 10.35 8.15
N ASP A 88 9.02 9.63 7.04
CA ASP A 88 7.77 8.91 6.76
C ASP A 88 7.52 7.79 7.77
N TYR A 89 8.56 7.06 8.15
CA TYR A 89 8.47 6.01 9.17
C TYR A 89 7.97 6.59 10.49
N GLU A 90 8.56 7.67 10.96
CA GLU A 90 8.15 8.31 12.20
C GLU A 90 6.72 8.83 12.14
N GLY A 91 6.34 9.44 11.02
CA GLY A 91 4.99 9.93 10.81
C GLY A 91 3.95 8.81 10.77
N MET A 92 4.24 7.74 10.06
CA MET A 92 3.34 6.59 9.99
C MET A 92 3.21 5.90 11.35
N LYS A 93 4.30 5.74 12.11
CA LYS A 93 4.25 5.20 13.48
C LYS A 93 3.40 6.07 14.38
N ALA A 94 3.54 7.38 14.30
CA ALA A 94 2.72 8.31 15.09
C ALA A 94 1.23 8.17 14.77
N ARG A 95 0.89 7.76 13.55
CA ARG A 95 -0.48 7.50 13.11
C ARG A 95 -0.93 6.05 13.35
N GLY A 96 -0.14 5.27 14.08
CA GLY A 96 -0.52 3.92 14.51
C GLY A 96 -0.06 2.77 13.63
N ALA A 97 0.84 3.01 12.67
CA ALA A 97 1.34 1.95 11.79
C ALA A 97 2.13 0.90 12.57
N GLU A 98 1.94 -0.37 12.20
CA GLU A 98 2.69 -1.50 12.74
C GLU A 98 3.75 -1.92 11.74
N PHE A 99 5.01 -1.62 12.03
CA PHE A 99 6.15 -2.02 11.21
C PHE A 99 6.66 -3.39 11.63
N THR A 100 6.93 -4.24 10.65
CA THR A 100 7.63 -5.51 10.86
C THR A 100 9.13 -5.37 10.67
N MET A 101 9.57 -4.31 9.95
CA MET A 101 10.97 -3.98 9.76
C MET A 101 11.10 -2.45 9.80
N PRO A 102 11.94 -1.90 10.71
CA PRO A 102 12.23 -0.46 10.72
C PRO A 102 13.13 -0.08 9.53
N PRO A 103 13.36 1.23 9.29
CA PRO A 103 14.27 1.64 8.23
C PRO A 103 15.61 0.92 8.33
N THR A 104 15.99 0.23 7.27
CA THR A 104 17.16 -0.66 7.23
C THR A 104 17.91 -0.42 5.94
N ASP A 105 19.24 -0.21 6.05
CA ASP A 105 20.09 -0.08 4.89
C ASP A 105 20.28 -1.42 4.20
N VAL A 106 20.08 -1.44 2.89
CA VAL A 106 20.42 -2.54 2.00
C VAL A 106 21.33 -2.01 0.90
N THR A 107 21.70 -2.82 -0.09
CA THR A 107 22.78 -2.50 -1.03
C THR A 107 22.64 -1.13 -1.70
N ALA A 108 21.48 -0.81 -2.28
CA ALA A 108 21.27 0.41 -3.07
C ALA A 108 20.13 1.28 -2.55
N SER A 109 19.57 0.94 -1.39
CA SER A 109 18.40 1.62 -0.88
C SER A 109 18.31 1.47 0.64
N LYS A 110 17.33 2.15 1.21
CA LYS A 110 16.88 1.97 2.58
C LYS A 110 15.43 1.54 2.51
N ILE A 111 15.07 0.50 3.24
CA ILE A 111 13.72 -0.06 3.19
C ILE A 111 13.11 -0.18 4.58
N ALA A 112 11.79 -0.11 4.64
CA ALA A 112 11.01 -0.45 5.83
C ALA A 112 9.81 -1.28 5.38
N MET A 113 9.23 -2.05 6.30
CA MET A 113 8.09 -2.89 5.98
C MET A 113 7.04 -2.77 7.07
N LEU A 114 5.77 -2.65 6.66
CA LEU A 114 4.66 -2.49 7.59
C LEU A 114 3.45 -3.30 7.13
N LYS A 115 2.57 -3.58 8.08
CA LYS A 115 1.28 -4.22 7.82
C LYS A 115 0.28 -3.16 7.39
N ASP A 116 -0.52 -3.48 6.35
CA ASP A 116 -1.60 -2.58 5.91
C ASP A 116 -2.91 -2.79 6.65
N THR A 117 -2.94 -3.67 7.66
CA THR A 117 -4.12 -4.07 8.43
C THR A 117 -5.18 -4.84 7.62
N CYS A 118 -4.95 -5.06 6.35
CA CYS A 118 -5.91 -5.69 5.41
C CYS A 118 -5.38 -6.97 4.79
N GLY A 119 -4.38 -7.58 5.43
CA GLY A 119 -3.81 -8.85 4.99
C GLY A 119 -2.55 -8.74 4.17
N ASN A 120 -1.93 -7.57 4.07
CA ASN A 120 -0.73 -7.35 3.26
C ASN A 120 0.43 -6.81 4.08
N LEU A 121 1.63 -7.08 3.57
CA LEU A 121 2.82 -6.31 3.91
C LEU A 121 3.07 -5.29 2.81
N ILE A 122 3.50 -4.10 3.19
CA ILE A 122 3.86 -3.02 2.29
C ILE A 122 5.32 -2.67 2.55
N GLN A 123 6.09 -2.51 1.48
CA GLN A 123 7.46 -2.03 1.58
C GLN A 123 7.51 -0.56 1.16
N VAL A 124 8.20 0.26 1.97
CA VAL A 124 8.50 1.64 1.62
C VAL A 124 10.01 1.74 1.41
N THR A 125 10.40 2.34 0.31
CA THR A 125 11.79 2.33 -0.18
C THR A 125 12.27 3.74 -0.44
N GLU A 126 13.48 4.05 0.08
CA GLU A 126 14.23 5.24 -0.31
C GLU A 126 15.42 4.80 -1.13
N LEU A 127 15.47 5.17 -2.41
CA LEU A 127 16.61 4.84 -3.27
C LEU A 127 17.76 5.81 -3.00
N LYS A 128 18.96 5.27 -2.90
CA LYS A 128 20.15 6.07 -2.62
C LYS A 128 20.70 6.79 -3.87
N ARG A 129 20.11 6.52 -5.04
CA ARG A 129 20.63 6.97 -6.33
C ARG A 129 19.55 7.49 -7.30
N TRP A 130 18.53 8.08 -6.83
CA TRP A 130 17.62 8.77 -7.73
C TRP A 130 18.19 10.13 -8.11
#